data_b149198511a56bb86b8396f63983a857
#
_entry.id   b149198511a56bb86b8396f63983a857
#
_cell.length_a   1.000
_cell.length_b   1.000
_cell.length_c   1.000
_cell.angle_alpha   90.00
_cell.angle_beta   90.00
_cell.angle_gamma   90.00
#
_symmetry.space_group_name_H-M   'P 1'
#
loop_
_entity.id
_entity.type
_entity.pdbx_description
1 polymer ?
#
loop_
_entity_poly.entity_id
_entity_poly.type
_entity_poly.pdbx_seq_one_letter_code
_entity_poly.pdbx_strand_id
1 'polypeptide(L)'
;MGRFKSKQPPSPTAPTQQNGPQNPYMQGSPPPADWPTTFNGPVIGIDRDGVINEWKNVIKRYEDIKFINGSLEAIKQLRLKGHRVVMFSDQPNIMKGLLTDQEMQNLQQFYMQSFGSAGILSIDGFYYNQSDDIRDPYAKPNIGMMKRASQEMSVNFKEGYYVGDTIEDIKMAQKAGAKPILVRTGKGAKTEKEHLKGIDNKYDDVQVFDNLLDFVNSL
;
A
#
# COMPACT_ATOMS: atom_id res chain seq x y z
N MET A 1 52.96 0.30 3.72
CA MET A 1 51.71 0.36 4.51
C MET A 1 50.63 1.01 3.67
N GLY A 2 49.84 0.22 2.97
CA GLY A 2 48.77 0.69 2.11
C GLY A 2 47.48 0.81 2.93
N ARG A 3 46.93 2.03 3.01
CA ARG A 3 45.62 2.27 3.63
C ARG A 3 44.51 1.70 2.73
N PHE A 4 43.86 0.63 3.20
CA PHE A 4 42.58 0.19 2.63
C PHE A 4 41.53 1.29 2.87
N LYS A 5 41.12 1.98 1.80
CA LYS A 5 39.91 2.80 1.84
C LYS A 5 38.69 1.85 1.91
N SER A 6 38.02 1.80 3.04
CA SER A 6 36.72 1.15 3.18
C SER A 6 35.75 1.85 2.24
N LYS A 7 35.24 1.14 1.23
CA LYS A 7 34.10 1.60 0.44
C LYS A 7 32.89 1.67 1.38
N GLN A 8 32.36 2.85 1.60
CA GLN A 8 31.05 3.00 2.23
C GLN A 8 30.01 2.22 1.41
N PRO A 9 29.11 1.49 2.08
CA PRO A 9 27.99 0.88 1.37
C PRO A 9 27.17 1.98 0.69
N PRO A 10 26.55 1.70 -0.47
CA PRO A 10 25.70 2.67 -1.14
C PRO A 10 24.56 3.10 -0.19
N SER A 11 24.28 4.39 -0.17
CA SER A 11 23.15 4.95 0.57
C SER A 11 21.86 4.20 0.16
N PRO A 12 20.96 3.91 1.10
CA PRO A 12 19.68 3.26 0.78
C PRO A 12 18.99 4.07 -0.32
N THR A 13 18.68 3.40 -1.42
CA THR A 13 17.93 4.00 -2.53
C THR A 13 16.54 4.34 -2.01
N ALA A 14 16.22 5.62 -1.96
CA ALA A 14 14.87 6.07 -1.65
C ALA A 14 13.87 5.38 -2.61
N PRO A 15 12.71 4.92 -2.13
CA PRO A 15 11.72 4.29 -2.98
C PRO A 15 11.39 5.23 -4.13
N THR A 16 11.39 4.68 -5.34
CA THR A 16 11.11 5.46 -6.55
C THR A 16 9.67 5.90 -6.50
N GLN A 17 9.45 7.19 -6.25
CA GLN A 17 8.18 7.79 -6.63
C GLN A 17 8.23 7.98 -8.13
N GLN A 18 7.40 7.31 -8.84
CA GLN A 18 6.99 7.83 -10.13
C GLN A 18 5.93 8.89 -9.87
N ASN A 19 6.08 10.06 -10.50
CA ASN A 19 5.00 11.04 -10.59
C ASN A 19 3.73 10.27 -10.85
N GLY A 20 2.74 10.41 -9.95
CA GLY A 20 1.56 9.56 -9.96
C GLY A 20 1.07 9.37 -11.38
N PRO A 21 0.76 8.14 -11.79
CA PRO A 21 0.47 7.86 -13.19
C PRO A 21 -0.59 8.84 -13.64
N GLN A 22 -0.29 9.55 -14.74
CA GLN A 22 -1.29 10.43 -15.35
C GLN A 22 -2.47 9.53 -15.70
N ASN A 23 -3.60 9.78 -15.04
CA ASN A 23 -4.82 9.02 -15.28
C ASN A 23 -5.17 9.19 -16.76
N PRO A 24 -5.19 8.12 -17.58
CA PRO A 24 -5.53 8.22 -18.99
C PRO A 24 -6.93 8.79 -19.23
N TYR A 25 -7.81 8.77 -18.22
CA TYR A 25 -9.13 9.40 -18.28
C TYR A 25 -9.12 10.92 -18.06
N MET A 26 -8.01 11.52 -17.62
CA MET A 26 -7.88 12.98 -17.55
C MET A 26 -7.75 13.66 -18.92
N GLN A 27 -7.61 12.90 -20.01
CA GLN A 27 -7.61 13.46 -21.35
C GLN A 27 -9.04 13.48 -21.96
N GLY A 28 -9.86 14.43 -21.52
CA GLY A 28 -10.98 14.91 -22.31
C GLY A 28 -12.40 14.60 -21.82
N SER A 29 -12.62 13.75 -20.82
CA SER A 29 -13.96 13.57 -20.24
C SER A 29 -14.04 14.20 -18.84
N PRO A 30 -15.09 14.96 -18.52
CA PRO A 30 -15.27 15.46 -17.18
C PRO A 30 -15.43 14.27 -16.21
N PRO A 31 -14.99 14.42 -14.95
CA PRO A 31 -15.23 13.39 -13.93
C PRO A 31 -16.73 13.15 -13.78
N PRO A 32 -17.16 11.95 -13.36
CA PRO A 32 -18.55 11.70 -12.99
C PRO A 32 -19.05 12.77 -12.01
N ALA A 33 -20.33 13.13 -12.12
CA ALA A 33 -20.90 14.20 -11.31
C ALA A 33 -20.84 13.95 -9.78
N ASP A 34 -20.75 12.69 -9.39
CA ASP A 34 -20.62 12.22 -8.00
C ASP A 34 -19.17 12.10 -7.52
N TRP A 35 -18.16 12.36 -8.40
CA TRP A 35 -16.76 12.30 -7.98
C TRP A 35 -16.38 13.53 -7.16
N PRO A 36 -15.83 13.35 -5.93
CA PRO A 36 -15.48 14.47 -5.07
C PRO A 36 -14.44 15.39 -5.71
N THR A 37 -14.62 16.68 -5.55
CA THR A 37 -13.62 17.71 -5.90
C THR A 37 -12.63 17.96 -4.78
N THR A 38 -12.95 17.54 -3.54
CA THR A 38 -12.11 17.67 -2.35
C THR A 38 -12.08 16.35 -1.60
N PHE A 39 -10.94 16.06 -0.97
CA PHE A 39 -10.72 14.84 -0.19
C PHE A 39 -10.33 15.23 1.23
N ASN A 40 -11.34 15.39 2.10
CA ASN A 40 -11.20 15.85 3.49
C ASN A 40 -11.36 14.72 4.51
N GLY A 41 -11.69 13.52 4.06
CA GLY A 41 -11.79 12.34 4.92
C GLY A 41 -10.41 11.89 5.42
N PRO A 42 -10.37 11.04 6.47
CA PRO A 42 -9.13 10.43 6.94
C PRO A 42 -8.36 9.74 5.81
N VAL A 43 -7.02 9.78 5.90
CA VAL A 43 -6.15 9.10 4.94
C VAL A 43 -6.22 7.60 5.16
N ILE A 44 -6.38 6.84 4.08
CA ILE A 44 -6.38 5.39 4.11
C ILE A 44 -5.10 4.88 3.42
N GLY A 45 -4.17 4.34 4.21
CA GLY A 45 -3.06 3.55 3.70
C GLY A 45 -3.52 2.12 3.43
N ILE A 46 -3.11 1.53 2.32
CA ILE A 46 -3.53 0.18 1.92
C ILE A 46 -2.32 -0.60 1.45
N ASP A 47 -2.11 -1.82 1.98
CA ASP A 47 -1.18 -2.75 1.36
C ASP A 47 -1.72 -3.26 0.02
N ARG A 48 -0.83 -3.67 -0.85
CA ARG A 48 -1.18 -4.15 -2.18
C ARG A 48 -1.51 -5.65 -2.18
N ASP A 49 -0.50 -6.46 -1.85
CA ASP A 49 -0.54 -7.92 -2.03
C ASP A 49 -1.20 -8.59 -0.82
N GLY A 50 -2.31 -9.25 -1.03
CA GLY A 50 -3.15 -9.82 0.03
C GLY A 50 -4.31 -8.92 0.46
N VAL A 51 -4.35 -7.65 0.02
CA VAL A 51 -5.43 -6.69 0.33
C VAL A 51 -6.19 -6.28 -0.94
N ILE A 52 -5.48 -5.83 -1.97
CA ILE A 52 -6.07 -5.41 -3.25
C ILE A 52 -6.10 -6.59 -4.22
N ASN A 53 -5.00 -7.32 -4.34
CA ASN A 53 -4.88 -8.52 -5.14
C ASN A 53 -4.48 -9.73 -4.29
N GLU A 54 -4.77 -10.93 -4.79
CA GLU A 54 -4.32 -12.17 -4.17
C GLU A 54 -2.79 -12.15 -3.98
N TRP A 55 -2.33 -12.62 -2.82
CA TRP A 55 -0.92 -12.75 -2.54
C TRP A 55 -0.28 -13.82 -3.44
N LYS A 56 0.84 -13.50 -4.06
CA LYS A 56 1.67 -14.41 -4.84
C LYS A 56 3.15 -14.14 -4.55
N ASN A 57 3.96 -15.17 -4.49
CA ASN A 57 5.38 -15.04 -4.16
C ASN A 57 6.12 -14.05 -5.07
N VAL A 58 5.87 -14.12 -6.38
CA VAL A 58 6.39 -13.20 -7.39
C VAL A 58 5.28 -12.87 -8.37
N ILE A 59 5.02 -11.58 -8.55
CA ILE A 59 4.15 -11.03 -9.58
C ILE A 59 5.04 -10.30 -10.58
N LYS A 60 5.14 -10.80 -11.81
CA LYS A 60 5.98 -10.20 -12.87
C LYS A 60 5.18 -9.57 -13.99
N ARG A 61 4.02 -10.13 -14.29
CA ARG A 61 3.20 -9.74 -15.42
C ARG A 61 1.79 -9.46 -14.95
N TYR A 62 1.04 -8.71 -15.73
CA TYR A 62 -0.35 -8.37 -15.40
C TYR A 62 -1.25 -9.61 -15.28
N GLU A 63 -0.94 -10.71 -16.00
CA GLU A 63 -1.69 -11.98 -15.90
C GLU A 63 -1.51 -12.66 -14.54
N ASP A 64 -0.47 -12.29 -13.80
CA ASP A 64 -0.24 -12.78 -12.43
C ASP A 64 -1.13 -12.09 -11.40
N ILE A 65 -1.71 -10.94 -11.75
CA ILE A 65 -2.55 -10.14 -10.85
C ILE A 65 -3.97 -10.68 -10.89
N LYS A 66 -4.47 -11.06 -9.72
CA LYS A 66 -5.87 -11.38 -9.50
C LYS A 66 -6.40 -10.48 -8.39
N PHE A 67 -7.27 -9.56 -8.76
CA PHE A 67 -7.91 -8.69 -7.77
C PHE A 67 -8.78 -9.52 -6.82
N ILE A 68 -8.69 -9.21 -5.54
CA ILE A 68 -9.59 -9.77 -4.53
C ILE A 68 -10.99 -9.23 -4.78
N ASN A 69 -11.99 -10.10 -4.70
CA ASN A 69 -13.36 -9.73 -4.94
C ASN A 69 -13.78 -8.53 -4.06
N GLY A 70 -14.34 -7.50 -4.67
CA GLY A 70 -14.76 -6.27 -4.00
C GLY A 70 -13.62 -5.28 -3.72
N SER A 71 -12.33 -5.60 -3.94
CA SER A 71 -11.22 -4.68 -3.61
C SER A 71 -11.25 -3.39 -4.43
N LEU A 72 -11.55 -3.47 -5.72
CA LEU A 72 -11.67 -2.28 -6.57
C LEU A 72 -12.89 -1.44 -6.20
N GLU A 73 -14.02 -2.10 -5.90
CA GLU A 73 -15.22 -1.43 -5.42
C GLU A 73 -14.96 -0.70 -4.10
N ALA A 74 -14.23 -1.32 -3.18
CA ALA A 74 -13.84 -0.72 -1.92
C ALA A 74 -13.02 0.57 -2.13
N ILE A 75 -12.00 0.53 -3.00
CA ILE A 75 -11.19 1.72 -3.32
C ILE A 75 -12.07 2.81 -3.94
N LYS A 76 -12.97 2.46 -4.85
CA LYS A 76 -13.92 3.41 -5.44
C LYS A 76 -14.77 4.08 -4.39
N GLN A 77 -15.37 3.30 -3.48
CA GLN A 77 -16.20 3.83 -2.39
C GLN A 77 -15.41 4.73 -1.45
N LEU A 78 -14.17 4.38 -1.09
CA LEU A 78 -13.30 5.27 -0.30
C LEU A 78 -13.13 6.62 -0.98
N ARG A 79 -12.86 6.62 -2.28
CA ARG A 79 -12.69 7.87 -3.04
C ARG A 79 -13.99 8.67 -3.09
N LEU A 80 -15.13 8.03 -3.35
CA LEU A 80 -16.46 8.67 -3.36
C LEU A 80 -16.84 9.24 -1.99
N LYS A 81 -16.45 8.56 -0.89
CA LYS A 81 -16.61 9.07 0.49
C LYS A 81 -15.63 10.21 0.82
N GLY A 82 -14.77 10.63 -0.09
CA GLY A 82 -13.83 11.75 0.09
C GLY A 82 -12.56 11.39 0.85
N HIS A 83 -12.21 10.11 0.93
CA HIS A 83 -10.94 9.68 1.53
C HIS A 83 -9.77 9.82 0.56
N ARG A 84 -8.61 10.20 1.09
CA ARG A 84 -7.33 10.07 0.38
C ARG A 84 -6.83 8.63 0.51
N VAL A 85 -6.44 8.02 -0.61
CA VAL A 85 -6.02 6.62 -0.66
C VAL A 85 -4.58 6.51 -1.14
N VAL A 86 -3.74 5.87 -0.35
CA VAL A 86 -2.31 5.68 -0.62
C VAL A 86 -1.97 4.20 -0.52
N MET A 87 -1.36 3.65 -1.58
CA MET A 87 -0.92 2.27 -1.61
C MET A 87 0.54 2.16 -1.17
N PHE A 88 0.83 1.10 -0.40
CA PHE A 88 2.18 0.76 0.06
C PHE A 88 2.47 -0.71 -0.20
N SER A 89 3.69 -1.04 -0.65
CA SER A 89 4.04 -2.43 -0.93
C SER A 89 5.52 -2.70 -0.68
N ASP A 90 5.85 -3.84 -0.07
CA ASP A 90 7.22 -4.35 -0.09
C ASP A 90 7.43 -5.23 -1.33
N GLN A 91 8.44 -4.88 -2.13
CA GLN A 91 8.78 -5.55 -3.39
C GLN A 91 10.25 -6.01 -3.39
N PRO A 92 10.67 -6.87 -2.44
CA PRO A 92 12.06 -7.30 -2.31
C PRO A 92 12.55 -8.11 -3.52
N ASN A 93 11.63 -8.56 -4.37
CA ASN A 93 11.95 -9.30 -5.59
C ASN A 93 12.72 -8.45 -6.61
N ILE A 94 12.67 -7.13 -6.51
CA ILE A 94 13.46 -6.22 -7.36
C ILE A 94 14.94 -6.34 -6.99
N MET A 95 15.30 -6.19 -5.73
CA MET A 95 16.69 -6.31 -5.27
C MET A 95 17.24 -7.73 -5.47
N LYS A 96 16.40 -8.76 -5.40
CA LYS A 96 16.75 -10.16 -5.69
C LYS A 96 16.92 -10.45 -7.18
N GLY A 97 16.69 -9.49 -8.07
CA GLY A 97 16.75 -9.67 -9.52
C GLY A 97 15.64 -10.58 -10.09
N LEU A 98 14.60 -10.85 -9.29
CA LEU A 98 13.44 -11.63 -9.71
C LEU A 98 12.38 -10.78 -10.41
N LEU A 99 12.43 -9.48 -10.24
CA LEU A 99 11.55 -8.48 -10.85
C LEU A 99 12.42 -7.29 -11.28
N THR A 100 12.30 -6.83 -12.49
CA THR A 100 13.00 -5.64 -12.99
C THR A 100 12.20 -4.38 -12.69
N ASP A 101 12.85 -3.21 -12.67
CA ASP A 101 12.18 -1.92 -12.56
C ASP A 101 11.16 -1.72 -13.69
N GLN A 102 11.48 -2.15 -14.91
CA GLN A 102 10.56 -2.04 -16.04
C GLN A 102 9.31 -2.92 -15.84
N GLU A 103 9.48 -4.16 -15.35
CA GLU A 103 8.33 -5.03 -15.03
C GLU A 103 7.47 -4.39 -13.92
N MET A 104 8.10 -3.83 -12.88
CA MET A 104 7.37 -3.12 -11.82
C MET A 104 6.58 -1.91 -12.34
N GLN A 105 7.17 -1.13 -13.27
CA GLN A 105 6.48 -0.02 -13.93
C GLN A 105 5.28 -0.50 -14.74
N ASN A 106 5.42 -1.58 -15.49
CA ASN A 106 4.34 -2.18 -16.27
C ASN A 106 3.20 -2.66 -15.36
N LEU A 107 3.53 -3.29 -14.21
CA LEU A 107 2.53 -3.68 -13.22
C LEU A 107 1.80 -2.46 -12.65
N GLN A 108 2.52 -1.40 -12.30
CA GLN A 108 1.92 -0.17 -11.79
C GLN A 108 0.97 0.45 -12.82
N GLN A 109 1.37 0.49 -14.09
CA GLN A 109 0.51 0.97 -15.17
C GLN A 109 -0.76 0.12 -15.31
N PHE A 110 -0.65 -1.20 -15.18
CA PHE A 110 -1.80 -2.11 -15.20
C PHE A 110 -2.76 -1.85 -14.04
N TYR A 111 -2.26 -1.62 -12.81
CA TYR A 111 -3.12 -1.23 -11.68
C TYR A 111 -3.91 0.03 -12.00
N MET A 112 -3.25 1.05 -12.55
CA MET A 112 -3.92 2.32 -12.87
C MET A 112 -4.97 2.18 -13.96
N GLN A 113 -4.70 1.37 -15.00
CA GLN A 113 -5.70 1.05 -16.04
C GLN A 113 -6.89 0.29 -15.45
N SER A 114 -6.64 -0.69 -14.57
CA SER A 114 -7.69 -1.45 -13.90
C SER A 114 -8.55 -0.58 -13.01
N PHE A 115 -7.93 0.36 -12.27
CA PHE A 115 -8.65 1.35 -11.47
C PHE A 115 -9.54 2.22 -12.35
N GLY A 116 -9.00 2.75 -13.45
CA GLY A 116 -9.79 3.51 -14.42
C GLY A 116 -10.98 2.72 -14.97
N SER A 117 -10.76 1.46 -15.35
CA SER A 117 -11.82 0.57 -15.84
C SER A 117 -12.89 0.29 -14.79
N ALA A 118 -12.55 0.31 -13.50
CA ALA A 118 -13.49 0.20 -12.38
C ALA A 118 -14.15 1.55 -12.01
N GLY A 119 -13.84 2.64 -12.71
CA GLY A 119 -14.36 3.98 -12.45
C GLY A 119 -13.67 4.67 -11.26
N ILE A 120 -12.44 4.27 -10.91
CA ILE A 120 -11.60 4.94 -9.93
C ILE A 120 -10.73 5.93 -10.70
N LEU A 121 -11.03 7.23 -10.63
CA LEU A 121 -10.33 8.25 -11.42
C LEU A 121 -8.89 8.46 -10.96
N SER A 122 -8.61 8.33 -9.66
CA SER A 122 -7.27 8.47 -9.10
C SER A 122 -7.14 7.85 -7.72
N ILE A 123 -5.92 7.49 -7.37
CA ILE A 123 -5.45 7.33 -5.98
C ILE A 123 -4.37 8.39 -5.74
N ASP A 124 -4.08 8.70 -4.47
CA ASP A 124 -3.18 9.81 -4.14
C ASP A 124 -1.71 9.43 -4.27
N GLY A 125 -1.36 8.17 -4.08
CA GLY A 125 0.02 7.73 -4.20
C GLY A 125 0.19 6.22 -4.20
N PHE A 126 1.34 5.79 -4.76
CA PHE A 126 1.80 4.42 -4.74
C PHE A 126 3.28 4.38 -4.36
N TYR A 127 3.58 3.83 -3.20
CA TYR A 127 4.92 3.72 -2.65
C TYR A 127 5.31 2.26 -2.51
N TYR A 128 6.53 1.92 -2.91
CA TYR A 128 7.05 0.59 -2.70
C TYR A 128 8.50 0.62 -2.26
N ASN A 129 8.87 -0.37 -1.45
CA ASN A 129 10.23 -0.65 -1.03
C ASN A 129 10.80 -1.80 -1.86
N GLN A 130 12.06 -1.68 -2.28
CA GLN A 130 12.75 -2.68 -3.09
C GLN A 130 13.70 -3.58 -2.28
N SER A 131 14.03 -3.15 -1.06
CA SER A 131 14.99 -3.82 -0.19
C SER A 131 14.40 -5.08 0.43
N ASP A 132 15.21 -6.11 0.57
CA ASP A 132 14.93 -7.31 1.37
C ASP A 132 15.52 -7.24 2.79
N ASP A 133 16.22 -6.15 3.14
CA ASP A 133 16.73 -5.92 4.49
C ASP A 133 15.64 -5.28 5.36
N ILE A 134 15.19 -6.01 6.39
CA ILE A 134 14.19 -5.51 7.35
C ILE A 134 14.65 -4.25 8.11
N ARG A 135 15.96 -3.94 8.12
CA ARG A 135 16.51 -2.72 8.72
C ARG A 135 16.38 -1.51 7.82
N ASP A 136 16.06 -1.71 6.53
CA ASP A 136 15.82 -0.61 5.60
C ASP A 136 14.69 0.27 6.17
N PRO A 137 14.88 1.60 6.29
CA PRO A 137 13.86 2.50 6.83
C PRO A 137 12.55 2.48 6.06
N TYR A 138 12.54 2.02 4.81
CA TYR A 138 11.35 1.92 3.96
C TYR A 138 10.69 0.53 3.98
N ALA A 139 11.41 -0.53 4.41
CA ALA A 139 10.84 -1.87 4.56
C ALA A 139 9.85 -1.90 5.75
N LYS A 140 8.66 -2.50 5.56
CA LYS A 140 7.73 -2.76 6.67
C LYS A 140 8.39 -3.67 7.71
N PRO A 141 8.24 -3.42 8.99
CA PRO A 141 7.33 -2.49 9.67
C PRO A 141 7.92 -1.10 9.96
N ASN A 142 8.93 -0.64 9.21
CA ASN A 142 9.43 0.71 9.34
C ASN A 142 8.53 1.69 8.57
N ILE A 143 8.50 2.96 9.01
CA ILE A 143 7.52 3.95 8.53
C ILE A 143 8.07 4.90 7.45
N GLY A 144 9.20 4.56 6.84
CA GLY A 144 9.85 5.43 5.84
C GLY A 144 8.96 5.76 4.65
N MET A 145 8.24 4.75 4.11
CA MET A 145 7.29 4.98 3.03
C MET A 145 6.15 5.94 3.45
N MET A 146 5.57 5.73 4.64
CA MET A 146 4.49 6.61 5.14
C MET A 146 4.98 8.02 5.45
N LYS A 147 6.18 8.18 6.02
CA LYS A 147 6.79 9.50 6.24
C LYS A 147 7.00 10.25 4.93
N ARG A 148 7.50 9.55 3.92
CA ARG A 148 7.69 10.13 2.58
C ARG A 148 6.36 10.56 1.98
N ALA A 149 5.35 9.69 2.01
CA ALA A 149 4.00 10.02 1.55
C ALA A 149 3.44 11.24 2.28
N SER A 150 3.62 11.32 3.62
CA SER A 150 3.18 12.49 4.40
C SER A 150 3.83 13.78 3.95
N GLN A 151 5.14 13.76 3.65
CA GLN A 151 5.88 14.94 3.20
C GLN A 151 5.48 15.38 1.80
N GLU A 152 5.41 14.42 0.85
CA GLU A 152 5.15 14.72 -0.56
C GLU A 152 3.69 15.13 -0.83
N MET A 153 2.75 14.58 -0.07
CA MET A 153 1.33 14.81 -0.28
C MET A 153 0.69 15.71 0.78
N SER A 154 1.45 16.16 1.78
CA SER A 154 0.93 16.94 2.91
C SER A 154 -0.25 16.22 3.61
N VAL A 155 -0.12 14.91 3.85
CA VAL A 155 -1.13 14.09 4.53
C VAL A 155 -0.66 13.67 5.91
N ASN A 156 -1.65 13.46 6.82
CA ASN A 156 -1.38 12.97 8.16
C ASN A 156 -2.05 11.61 8.36
N PHE A 157 -1.26 10.58 8.65
CA PHE A 157 -1.76 9.24 8.91
C PHE A 157 -2.23 9.02 10.35
N LYS A 158 -1.91 9.93 11.30
CA LYS A 158 -2.23 9.73 12.73
C LYS A 158 -3.71 9.51 13.03
N GLU A 159 -4.60 10.09 12.24
CA GLU A 159 -6.05 9.92 12.42
C GLU A 159 -6.67 9.06 11.33
N GLY A 160 -5.82 8.57 10.44
CA GLY A 160 -6.21 7.72 9.34
C GLY A 160 -6.19 6.23 9.71
N TYR A 161 -6.32 5.42 8.70
CA TYR A 161 -6.30 3.97 8.81
C TYR A 161 -5.17 3.39 7.97
N TYR A 162 -4.69 2.24 8.35
CA TYR A 162 -3.83 1.43 7.50
C TYR A 162 -4.35 0.01 7.43
N VAL A 163 -4.64 -0.45 6.23
CA VAL A 163 -5.21 -1.77 5.95
C VAL A 163 -4.13 -2.70 5.42
N GLY A 164 -3.91 -3.82 6.08
CA GLY A 164 -2.94 -4.82 5.70
C GLY A 164 -3.39 -6.24 6.05
N ASP A 165 -2.58 -7.22 5.65
CA ASP A 165 -2.81 -8.64 5.91
C ASP A 165 -1.70 -9.29 6.73
N THR A 166 -0.63 -8.53 7.04
CA THR A 166 0.54 -9.02 7.79
C THR A 166 0.72 -8.32 9.13
N ILE A 167 1.49 -8.95 10.02
CA ILE A 167 1.85 -8.33 11.31
C ILE A 167 2.77 -7.13 11.11
N GLU A 168 3.55 -7.09 10.02
CA GLU A 168 4.40 -5.96 9.64
C GLU A 168 3.56 -4.74 9.28
N ASP A 169 2.42 -4.92 8.63
CA ASP A 169 1.45 -3.86 8.34
C ASP A 169 0.89 -3.25 9.62
N ILE A 170 0.45 -4.10 10.53
CA ILE A 170 -0.09 -3.69 11.83
C ILE A 170 0.94 -2.88 12.62
N LYS A 171 2.17 -3.39 12.72
CA LYS A 171 3.27 -2.69 13.41
C LYS A 171 3.60 -1.36 12.74
N MET A 172 3.57 -1.29 11.41
CA MET A 172 3.81 -0.04 10.67
C MET A 172 2.71 0.97 10.96
N ALA A 173 1.44 0.55 10.93
CA ALA A 173 0.30 1.40 11.29
C ALA A 173 0.44 1.99 12.68
N GLN A 174 0.68 1.16 13.70
CA GLN A 174 0.86 1.59 15.09
C GLN A 174 2.03 2.56 15.24
N LYS A 175 3.19 2.28 14.64
CA LYS A 175 4.36 3.18 14.66
C LYS A 175 4.09 4.54 13.99
N ALA A 176 3.23 4.58 12.99
CA ALA A 176 2.83 5.81 12.31
C ALA A 176 1.69 6.56 13.03
N GLY A 177 1.07 5.93 14.04
CA GLY A 177 -0.09 6.47 14.74
C GLY A 177 -1.39 6.35 13.94
N ALA A 178 -1.42 5.54 12.89
CA ALA A 178 -2.61 5.18 12.16
C ALA A 178 -3.38 4.05 12.86
N LYS A 179 -4.69 3.99 12.67
CA LYS A 179 -5.52 2.90 13.18
C LYS A 179 -5.26 1.63 12.36
N PRO A 180 -4.77 0.55 12.97
CA PRO A 180 -4.46 -0.68 12.25
C PRO A 180 -5.73 -1.46 11.92
N ILE A 181 -5.86 -1.83 10.66
CA ILE A 181 -6.93 -2.70 10.15
C ILE A 181 -6.29 -3.96 9.58
N LEU A 182 -6.69 -5.12 10.08
CA LEU A 182 -6.32 -6.41 9.51
C LEU A 182 -7.47 -6.92 8.63
N VAL A 183 -7.17 -7.33 7.41
CA VAL A 183 -8.11 -8.11 6.58
C VAL A 183 -7.69 -9.56 6.51
N ARG A 184 -8.65 -10.51 6.56
CA ARG A 184 -8.40 -11.96 6.55
C ARG A 184 -7.95 -12.49 5.20
N THR A 185 -8.05 -11.70 4.13
CA THR A 185 -7.49 -12.04 2.82
C THR A 185 -5.97 -12.18 2.87
N GLY A 186 -5.35 -12.69 1.83
CA GLY A 186 -3.91 -12.90 1.80
C GLY A 186 -3.41 -13.79 2.94
N LYS A 187 -2.55 -13.25 3.78
CA LYS A 187 -2.00 -13.90 4.98
C LYS A 187 -2.80 -13.57 6.25
N GLY A 188 -3.82 -12.72 6.16
CA GLY A 188 -4.47 -12.11 7.32
C GLY A 188 -5.13 -13.10 8.27
N ALA A 189 -5.79 -14.15 7.78
CA ALA A 189 -6.34 -15.18 8.65
C ALA A 189 -5.26 -15.90 9.49
N LYS A 190 -4.06 -16.11 8.91
CA LYS A 190 -2.91 -16.65 9.61
C LYS A 190 -2.37 -15.62 10.62
N THR A 191 -2.22 -14.38 10.21
CA THR A 191 -1.76 -13.26 11.06
C THR A 191 -2.68 -13.10 12.29
N GLU A 192 -4.00 -13.10 12.10
CA GLU A 192 -4.98 -13.05 13.20
C GLU A 192 -4.75 -14.18 14.21
N LYS A 193 -4.64 -15.41 13.71
CA LYS A 193 -4.46 -16.60 14.56
C LYS A 193 -3.16 -16.57 15.35
N GLU A 194 -2.05 -16.18 14.72
CA GLU A 194 -0.71 -16.28 15.30
C GLU A 194 -0.34 -15.09 16.19
N HIS A 195 -0.91 -13.91 15.94
CA HIS A 195 -0.46 -12.68 16.58
C HIS A 195 -1.54 -11.92 17.34
N LEU A 196 -2.82 -11.98 16.94
CA LEU A 196 -3.87 -11.20 17.60
C LEU A 196 -4.61 -11.97 18.70
N LYS A 197 -4.58 -13.30 18.69
CA LYS A 197 -5.27 -14.14 19.69
C LYS A 197 -4.36 -14.49 20.89
N GLY A 198 -3.36 -13.66 21.17
CA GLY A 198 -2.44 -13.85 22.29
C GLY A 198 -2.90 -13.19 23.58
N ILE A 199 -2.15 -13.47 24.69
CA ILE A 199 -2.41 -12.93 26.03
C ILE A 199 -1.95 -11.47 26.15
N ASP A 200 -1.14 -10.97 25.20
CA ASP A 200 -0.60 -9.62 25.22
C ASP A 200 -1.59 -8.64 24.58
N ASN A 201 -2.03 -7.63 25.33
CA ASN A 201 -2.92 -6.54 24.88
C ASN A 201 -2.28 -5.60 23.81
N LYS A 202 -1.19 -6.03 23.21
CA LYS A 202 -0.40 -5.23 22.28
C LYS A 202 -1.14 -4.88 20.98
N TYR A 203 -2.13 -5.67 20.64
CA TYR A 203 -2.89 -5.56 19.39
C TYR A 203 -4.40 -5.42 19.63
N ASP A 204 -4.81 -4.98 20.83
CA ASP A 204 -6.23 -4.80 21.18
C ASP A 204 -6.89 -3.67 20.37
N ASP A 205 -6.09 -2.77 19.80
CA ASP A 205 -6.52 -1.69 18.92
C ASP A 205 -6.75 -2.11 17.47
N VAL A 206 -6.43 -3.38 17.12
CA VAL A 206 -6.55 -3.89 15.75
C VAL A 206 -7.98 -4.31 15.46
N GLN A 207 -8.61 -3.66 14.50
CA GLN A 207 -9.90 -4.11 13.98
C GLN A 207 -9.68 -5.13 12.85
N VAL A 208 -10.49 -6.18 12.85
CA VAL A 208 -10.35 -7.29 11.89
C VAL A 208 -11.62 -7.39 11.02
N PHE A 209 -11.42 -7.47 9.71
CA PHE A 209 -12.48 -7.62 8.72
C PHE A 209 -12.18 -8.79 7.78
N ASP A 210 -13.19 -9.35 7.11
CA ASP A 210 -12.95 -10.45 6.17
C ASP A 210 -12.18 -9.99 4.93
N ASN A 211 -12.45 -8.77 4.45
CA ASN A 211 -11.79 -8.17 3.28
C ASN A 211 -11.84 -6.64 3.35
N LEU A 212 -11.23 -5.97 2.35
CA LEU A 212 -11.20 -4.52 2.25
C LEU A 212 -12.59 -3.89 2.13
N LEU A 213 -13.51 -4.54 1.40
CA LEU A 213 -14.86 -4.00 1.19
C LEU A 213 -15.66 -3.97 2.49
N ASP A 214 -15.53 -5.00 3.32
CA ASP A 214 -16.22 -5.06 4.62
C ASP A 214 -15.73 -3.94 5.56
N PHE A 215 -14.42 -3.66 5.57
CA PHE A 215 -13.90 -2.49 6.29
C PHE A 215 -14.51 -1.19 5.75
N VAL A 216 -14.53 -0.99 4.45
CA VAL A 216 -15.05 0.25 3.84
C VAL A 216 -16.54 0.44 4.07
N ASN A 217 -17.30 -0.65 4.14
CA ASN A 217 -18.73 -0.62 4.47
C ASN A 217 -18.98 -0.25 5.96
N SER A 218 -17.98 -0.40 6.82
CA SER A 218 -18.08 -0.02 8.24
C SER A 218 -17.77 1.46 8.51
N LEU A 219 -17.20 2.18 7.53
CA LEU A 219 -16.94 3.63 7.58
C LEU A 219 -18.20 4.44 7.21
#